data_c24983147ad3ec674c6812554841fd71
#
_entry.id   c24983147ad3ec674c6812554841fd71
#
_cell.length_a   1.000
_cell.length_b   1.000
_cell.length_c   1.000
_cell.angle_alpha   90.00
_cell.angle_beta   90.00
_cell.angle_gamma   90.00
#
_symmetry.space_group_name_H-M   'P 1'
#
loop_
_entity.id
_entity.type
_entity.pdbx_description
1 polymer ?
#
loop_
_entity_poly.entity_id
_entity_poly.type
_entity_poly.pdbx_seq_one_letter_code
_entity_poly.pdbx_strand_id
1 'polypeptide(L)'
;MNEEKKKLLIIHNDSTTRIPAKAKGYDFDVNETTWILDKNTSTNLSVIHNSLSGDVLKGCLSALSFYASNFSSNHTKSIVERFQHMLRETGASEITDTVLINYRASLSKAKEWYLGTIRGFLRRWYQLGYFGVSEEVITLLDSWTIRGNRKGDAVKRKDPTQGPFTDNELQAFNEGVVKAYELDQIKISDLAISLVTSNTGRRPIQISHLRVVDVLCGTNNKGEPLYVLNVPRGKHGEGFRAEFKPFAITHDLWSILSAQAKSAVTLSEKKLGFQLQEQDRQQIPLFPDYRVLRRISSPAEFRALLVSDKLHICAAEVTDILQFAAEEAGVKSERTEENLVITARRLRYTTGTRAAREGFGELVIAELLDHRDTQNAGVYVKNIPEHVEKLDAAVGF
;
A
#
# COMPACT_ATOMS: atom_id res chain seq x y z
N MET A 1 32.39 -3.99 -16.64
CA MET A 1 31.04 -4.56 -16.74
C MET A 1 30.59 -4.79 -15.31
N ASN A 2 29.53 -4.08 -14.87
CA ASN A 2 29.13 -3.98 -13.46
C ASN A 2 28.55 -5.34 -12.97
N GLU A 3 28.73 -5.71 -11.72
CA GLU A 3 28.23 -7.00 -11.17
C GLU A 3 26.72 -7.19 -11.36
N GLU A 4 25.94 -6.09 -11.34
CA GLU A 4 24.50 -6.10 -11.63
C GLU A 4 24.21 -6.51 -13.10
N LYS A 5 25.07 -6.07 -14.05
CA LYS A 5 25.00 -6.50 -15.46
C LYS A 5 25.33 -7.99 -15.63
N LYS A 6 26.26 -8.51 -14.84
CA LYS A 6 26.62 -9.95 -14.86
C LYS A 6 25.48 -10.82 -14.36
N LYS A 7 24.78 -10.42 -13.28
CA LYS A 7 23.63 -11.15 -12.75
C LYS A 7 22.46 -11.23 -13.75
N LEU A 8 22.15 -10.14 -14.45
CA LEU A 8 21.06 -10.10 -15.44
C LEU A 8 21.42 -10.80 -16.78
N LEU A 9 22.69 -10.73 -17.20
CA LEU A 9 23.16 -11.47 -18.38
C LEU A 9 23.19 -13.00 -18.16
N ILE A 10 23.41 -13.46 -16.91
CA ILE A 10 23.34 -14.88 -16.57
C ILE A 10 21.90 -15.41 -16.66
N ILE A 11 20.90 -14.58 -16.38
CA ILE A 11 19.47 -14.94 -16.43
C ILE A 11 19.00 -15.16 -17.89
N HIS A 12 19.63 -14.53 -18.89
CA HIS A 12 19.26 -14.70 -20.29
C HIS A 12 19.92 -15.91 -20.99
N ASN A 13 20.91 -16.56 -20.37
CA ASN A 13 21.59 -17.72 -20.93
C ASN A 13 21.11 -19.07 -20.38
N ASP A 14 20.34 -19.09 -19.31
CA ASP A 14 19.69 -20.29 -18.80
C ASP A 14 18.25 -20.37 -19.31
N SER A 15 17.78 -21.56 -19.62
CA SER A 15 16.46 -21.90 -20.17
C SER A 15 15.27 -21.54 -19.27
N THR A 16 15.46 -20.82 -18.18
CA THR A 16 14.41 -20.34 -17.28
C THR A 16 14.09 -18.88 -17.54
N THR A 17 12.92 -18.62 -18.13
CA THR A 17 12.37 -17.29 -18.37
C THR A 17 11.80 -16.64 -17.09
N ARG A 18 11.77 -17.38 -15.95
CA ARG A 18 11.23 -16.94 -14.68
C ARG A 18 12.28 -16.20 -13.83
N ILE A 19 11.93 -14.99 -13.42
CA ILE A 19 12.77 -14.09 -12.62
C ILE A 19 12.09 -13.86 -11.27
N PRO A 20 12.85 -13.92 -10.15
CA PRO A 20 12.28 -13.59 -8.84
C PRO A 20 11.92 -12.11 -8.74
N ALA A 21 10.69 -11.83 -8.28
CA ALA A 21 10.28 -10.50 -7.89
C ALA A 21 10.99 -10.05 -6.58
N LYS A 22 11.01 -8.75 -6.30
CA LYS A 22 11.52 -8.26 -5.02
C LYS A 22 10.77 -8.84 -3.82
N ALA A 23 9.46 -9.06 -3.95
CA ALA A 23 8.66 -9.69 -2.90
C ALA A 23 8.97 -11.20 -2.83
N LYS A 24 9.36 -11.67 -1.65
CA LYS A 24 9.68 -13.09 -1.42
C LYS A 24 8.50 -13.99 -1.74
N GLY A 25 8.76 -15.09 -2.43
CA GLY A 25 7.74 -16.09 -2.82
C GLY A 25 6.99 -15.74 -4.10
N TYR A 26 7.38 -14.68 -4.81
CA TYR A 26 6.86 -14.31 -6.11
C TYR A 26 7.96 -14.34 -7.17
N ASP A 27 7.61 -14.80 -8.34
CA ASP A 27 8.41 -14.80 -9.57
C ASP A 27 7.50 -14.55 -10.77
N PHE A 28 8.06 -14.08 -11.88
CA PHE A 28 7.32 -13.78 -13.10
C PHE A 28 8.10 -14.28 -14.32
N ASP A 29 7.39 -14.66 -15.36
CA ASP A 29 7.99 -14.96 -16.65
C ASP A 29 8.07 -13.67 -17.46
N VAL A 30 9.27 -13.35 -17.95
CA VAL A 30 9.55 -12.12 -18.71
C VAL A 30 8.73 -12.05 -20.00
N ASN A 31 8.44 -13.21 -20.61
CA ASN A 31 7.72 -13.31 -21.88
C ASN A 31 6.19 -13.24 -21.71
N GLU A 32 5.68 -13.38 -20.49
CA GLU A 32 4.25 -13.26 -20.24
C GLU A 32 3.79 -11.79 -20.20
N THR A 33 2.57 -11.57 -20.66
CA THR A 33 1.95 -10.23 -20.66
C THR A 33 1.46 -9.79 -19.28
N THR A 34 1.43 -10.68 -18.29
CA THR A 34 0.99 -10.36 -16.93
C THR A 34 2.00 -10.86 -15.92
N TRP A 35 2.56 -9.92 -15.16
CA TRP A 35 3.48 -10.23 -14.07
C TRP A 35 2.78 -10.05 -12.71
N ILE A 36 2.79 -11.09 -11.86
CA ILE A 36 2.32 -11.04 -10.49
C ILE A 36 3.54 -10.76 -9.60
N LEU A 37 3.64 -9.55 -9.06
CA LEU A 37 4.84 -9.08 -8.35
C LEU A 37 4.73 -9.21 -6.82
N ASP A 38 3.51 -9.21 -6.27
CA ASP A 38 3.17 -9.52 -4.89
C ASP A 38 1.66 -9.80 -4.77
N LYS A 39 1.16 -10.07 -3.56
CA LYS A 39 -0.28 -10.33 -3.29
C LYS A 39 -1.20 -9.21 -3.76
N ASN A 40 -0.71 -7.98 -3.72
CA ASN A 40 -1.50 -6.77 -3.97
C ASN A 40 -1.29 -6.19 -5.39
N THR A 41 -0.27 -6.69 -6.10
CA THR A 41 0.21 -6.02 -7.31
C THR A 41 0.46 -7.01 -8.43
N SER A 42 -0.36 -6.91 -9.45
CA SER A 42 -0.07 -7.45 -10.78
C SER A 42 0.05 -6.31 -11.78
N THR A 43 0.78 -6.52 -12.85
CA THR A 43 0.92 -5.55 -13.93
C THR A 43 0.73 -6.24 -15.28
N ASN A 44 -0.06 -5.62 -16.15
CA ASN A 44 -0.31 -6.11 -17.50
C ASN A 44 0.59 -5.33 -18.46
N LEU A 45 1.33 -6.03 -19.32
CA LEU A 45 2.29 -5.49 -20.28
C LEU A 45 1.81 -5.62 -21.73
N SER A 46 0.55 -5.98 -21.97
CA SER A 46 0.03 -6.24 -23.32
C SER A 46 0.24 -5.08 -24.29
N VAL A 47 0.08 -3.83 -23.82
CA VAL A 47 0.35 -2.65 -24.66
C VAL A 47 1.82 -2.56 -25.06
N ILE A 48 2.74 -2.88 -24.15
CA ILE A 48 4.20 -2.90 -24.47
C ILE A 48 4.49 -3.97 -25.52
N HIS A 49 3.97 -5.19 -25.34
CA HIS A 49 4.14 -6.27 -26.30
C HIS A 49 3.52 -5.97 -27.68
N ASN A 50 2.41 -5.23 -27.72
CA ASN A 50 1.73 -4.87 -28.95
C ASN A 50 2.38 -3.65 -29.66
N SER A 51 3.02 -2.77 -28.92
CA SER A 51 3.60 -1.54 -29.48
C SER A 51 5.07 -1.70 -29.85
N LEU A 52 5.84 -2.44 -29.06
CA LEU A 52 7.28 -2.61 -29.27
C LEU A 52 7.59 -3.99 -29.85
N SER A 53 8.68 -4.11 -30.60
CA SER A 53 9.12 -5.38 -31.20
C SER A 53 10.64 -5.53 -31.16
N GLY A 54 11.13 -6.73 -31.51
CA GLY A 54 12.55 -7.00 -31.67
C GLY A 54 13.39 -6.65 -30.43
N ASP A 55 14.51 -6.01 -30.65
CA ASP A 55 15.48 -5.69 -29.58
C ASP A 55 15.02 -4.53 -28.69
N VAL A 56 14.14 -3.65 -29.20
CA VAL A 56 13.52 -2.60 -28.37
C VAL A 56 12.60 -3.22 -27.30
N LEU A 57 11.77 -4.20 -27.67
CA LEU A 57 10.92 -4.93 -26.74
C LEU A 57 11.77 -5.67 -25.69
N LYS A 58 12.80 -6.41 -26.14
CA LYS A 58 13.72 -7.12 -25.24
C LYS A 58 14.39 -6.16 -24.24
N GLY A 59 14.88 -5.02 -24.70
CA GLY A 59 15.50 -3.99 -23.87
C GLY A 59 14.52 -3.41 -22.84
N CYS A 60 13.28 -3.13 -23.25
CA CYS A 60 12.21 -2.68 -22.38
C CYS A 60 11.89 -3.70 -21.26
N LEU A 61 11.66 -4.96 -21.65
CA LEU A 61 11.35 -6.04 -20.70
C LEU A 61 12.51 -6.28 -19.73
N SER A 62 13.75 -6.22 -20.20
CA SER A 62 14.95 -6.34 -19.36
C SER A 62 15.05 -5.19 -18.34
N ALA A 63 14.78 -3.96 -18.75
CA ALA A 63 14.77 -2.81 -17.86
C ALA A 63 13.62 -2.88 -16.84
N LEU A 64 12.43 -3.32 -17.25
CA LEU A 64 11.28 -3.53 -16.35
C LEU A 64 11.53 -4.67 -15.36
N SER A 65 12.17 -5.76 -15.79
CA SER A 65 12.56 -6.87 -14.93
C SER A 65 13.54 -6.43 -13.83
N PHE A 66 14.48 -5.54 -14.16
CA PHE A 66 15.35 -4.93 -13.16
C PHE A 66 14.53 -4.19 -12.10
N TYR A 67 13.51 -3.43 -12.49
CA TYR A 67 12.64 -2.75 -11.52
C TYR A 67 11.82 -3.74 -10.70
N ALA A 68 11.26 -4.77 -11.31
CA ALA A 68 10.44 -5.78 -10.64
C ALA A 68 11.24 -6.57 -9.58
N SER A 69 12.53 -6.80 -9.83
CA SER A 69 13.41 -7.53 -8.91
C SER A 69 14.06 -6.66 -7.83
N ASN A 70 14.19 -5.35 -8.04
CA ASN A 70 14.96 -4.49 -7.12
C ASN A 70 14.13 -3.42 -6.41
N PHE A 71 12.94 -3.07 -6.94
CA PHE A 71 12.09 -2.01 -6.39
C PHE A 71 10.73 -2.55 -5.93
N SER A 72 9.93 -1.73 -5.26
CA SER A 72 8.60 -2.15 -4.83
C SER A 72 7.69 -2.43 -6.03
N SER A 73 6.84 -3.44 -5.90
CA SER A 73 5.88 -3.86 -6.92
C SER A 73 5.01 -2.70 -7.43
N ASN A 74 4.53 -1.84 -6.53
CA ASN A 74 3.77 -0.64 -6.89
C ASN A 74 4.60 0.39 -7.68
N HIS A 75 5.91 0.50 -7.43
CA HIS A 75 6.76 1.38 -8.22
C HIS A 75 6.92 0.85 -9.65
N THR A 76 7.16 -0.44 -9.79
CA THR A 76 7.21 -1.11 -11.09
C THR A 76 5.90 -0.97 -11.86
N LYS A 77 4.76 -1.27 -11.21
CA LYS A 77 3.43 -1.08 -11.79
C LYS A 77 3.22 0.37 -12.26
N SER A 78 3.59 1.34 -11.44
CA SER A 78 3.49 2.76 -11.78
C SER A 78 4.32 3.14 -13.00
N ILE A 79 5.50 2.55 -13.18
CA ILE A 79 6.33 2.75 -14.37
C ILE A 79 5.63 2.16 -15.60
N VAL A 80 5.19 0.91 -15.52
CA VAL A 80 4.49 0.22 -16.60
C VAL A 80 3.26 1.00 -17.05
N GLU A 81 2.39 1.41 -16.12
CA GLU A 81 1.17 2.15 -16.42
C GLU A 81 1.44 3.47 -17.15
N ARG A 82 2.45 4.24 -16.72
CA ARG A 82 2.79 5.53 -17.34
C ARG A 82 3.50 5.37 -18.64
N PHE A 83 4.36 4.38 -18.77
CA PHE A 83 5.03 4.06 -20.01
C PHE A 83 4.02 3.57 -21.06
N GLN A 84 3.08 2.69 -20.69
CA GLN A 84 1.99 2.28 -21.56
C GLN A 84 1.03 3.42 -21.92
N HIS A 85 0.80 4.38 -21.03
CA HIS A 85 0.06 5.59 -21.36
C HIS A 85 0.77 6.38 -22.45
N MET A 86 2.09 6.53 -22.37
CA MET A 86 2.87 7.18 -23.43
C MET A 86 2.75 6.43 -24.77
N LEU A 87 2.92 5.12 -24.77
CA LEU A 87 2.81 4.31 -26.00
C LEU A 87 1.42 4.44 -26.65
N ARG A 88 0.34 4.42 -25.85
CA ARG A 88 -1.03 4.60 -26.37
C ARG A 88 -1.27 5.97 -26.95
N GLU A 89 -0.83 7.02 -26.27
CA GLU A 89 -1.06 8.42 -26.70
C GLU A 89 -0.27 8.76 -27.98
N THR A 90 0.89 8.13 -28.18
CA THR A 90 1.78 8.45 -29.30
C THR A 90 1.74 7.44 -30.44
N GLY A 91 1.22 6.23 -30.20
CA GLY A 91 1.30 5.12 -31.17
C GLY A 91 2.74 4.67 -31.45
N ALA A 92 3.70 4.98 -30.57
CA ALA A 92 5.11 4.78 -30.82
C ALA A 92 5.51 3.30 -30.79
N SER A 93 6.35 2.89 -31.73
CA SER A 93 7.06 1.59 -31.77
C SER A 93 8.54 1.68 -31.38
N GLU A 94 9.06 2.90 -31.25
CA GLU A 94 10.43 3.22 -30.84
C GLU A 94 10.43 4.42 -29.90
N ILE A 95 11.50 4.58 -29.11
CA ILE A 95 11.63 5.67 -28.15
C ILE A 95 12.57 6.73 -28.74
N THR A 96 11.98 7.80 -29.27
CA THR A 96 12.71 8.92 -29.87
C THR A 96 12.39 10.23 -29.13
N ASP A 97 13.20 11.26 -29.36
CA ASP A 97 12.98 12.63 -28.89
C ASP A 97 11.63 13.19 -29.39
N THR A 98 11.30 12.97 -30.65
CA THR A 98 10.02 13.37 -31.25
C THR A 98 8.82 12.75 -30.54
N VAL A 99 8.88 11.47 -30.21
CA VAL A 99 7.84 10.76 -29.44
C VAL A 99 7.64 11.44 -28.07
N LEU A 100 8.72 11.78 -27.38
CA LEU A 100 8.65 12.41 -26.07
C LEU A 100 8.13 13.85 -26.12
N ILE A 101 8.49 14.61 -27.15
CA ILE A 101 7.96 15.98 -27.37
C ILE A 101 6.46 15.92 -27.62
N ASN A 102 6.01 15.03 -28.52
CA ASN A 102 4.59 14.84 -28.83
C ASN A 102 3.81 14.37 -27.60
N TYR A 103 4.36 13.43 -26.83
CA TYR A 103 3.75 12.98 -25.57
C TYR A 103 3.61 14.12 -24.57
N ARG A 104 4.66 14.93 -24.37
CA ARG A 104 4.60 16.09 -23.49
C ARG A 104 3.51 17.06 -23.90
N ALA A 105 3.38 17.31 -25.20
CA ALA A 105 2.36 18.20 -25.76
C ALA A 105 0.92 17.66 -25.56
N SER A 106 0.71 16.34 -25.54
CA SER A 106 -0.59 15.71 -25.32
C SER A 106 -1.02 15.71 -23.85
N LEU A 107 -0.09 15.88 -22.91
CA LEU A 107 -0.40 15.81 -21.50
C LEU A 107 -1.10 17.06 -20.97
N SER A 108 -2.19 16.87 -20.23
CA SER A 108 -2.77 17.93 -19.41
C SER A 108 -1.83 18.34 -18.27
N LYS A 109 -1.96 19.57 -17.77
CA LYS A 109 -1.18 20.06 -16.61
C LYS A 109 -1.28 19.16 -15.38
N ALA A 110 -2.41 18.47 -15.19
CA ALA A 110 -2.64 17.53 -14.10
C ALA A 110 -1.83 16.23 -14.22
N LYS A 111 -1.42 15.86 -15.44
CA LYS A 111 -0.68 14.64 -15.74
C LYS A 111 0.81 14.89 -16.08
N GLU A 112 1.28 16.13 -16.14
CA GLU A 112 2.68 16.48 -16.47
C GLU A 112 3.70 15.70 -15.61
N TRP A 113 3.38 15.40 -14.37
CA TRP A 113 4.22 14.63 -13.48
C TRP A 113 4.50 13.18 -13.93
N TYR A 114 3.73 12.64 -14.91
CA TYR A 114 4.01 11.33 -15.54
C TYR A 114 5.39 11.32 -16.19
N LEU A 115 5.80 12.45 -16.79
CA LEU A 115 7.12 12.61 -17.40
C LEU A 115 8.27 12.37 -16.41
N GLY A 116 8.07 12.69 -15.13
CA GLY A 116 9.07 12.43 -14.09
C GLY A 116 9.32 10.94 -13.88
N THR A 117 8.26 10.12 -13.93
CA THR A 117 8.36 8.65 -13.84
C THR A 117 9.01 8.07 -15.09
N ILE A 118 8.59 8.53 -16.28
CA ILE A 118 9.14 8.10 -17.57
C ILE A 118 10.62 8.46 -17.67
N ARG A 119 11.02 9.69 -17.32
CA ARG A 119 12.42 10.12 -17.28
C ARG A 119 13.26 9.19 -16.40
N GLY A 120 12.78 8.88 -15.19
CA GLY A 120 13.49 7.97 -14.28
C GLY A 120 13.66 6.56 -14.87
N PHE A 121 12.62 6.05 -15.54
CA PHE A 121 12.64 4.74 -16.19
C PHE A 121 13.60 4.71 -17.40
N LEU A 122 13.49 5.66 -18.33
CA LEU A 122 14.33 5.69 -19.54
C LEU A 122 15.79 5.94 -19.20
N ARG A 123 16.11 6.79 -18.22
CA ARG A 123 17.48 6.94 -17.70
C ARG A 123 18.06 5.62 -17.20
N ARG A 124 17.29 4.87 -16.41
CA ARG A 124 17.74 3.57 -15.89
C ARG A 124 17.89 2.55 -17.02
N TRP A 125 16.97 2.51 -17.98
CA TRP A 125 17.05 1.65 -19.14
C TRP A 125 18.36 1.92 -19.92
N TYR A 126 18.64 3.19 -20.25
CA TYR A 126 19.89 3.61 -20.91
C TYR A 126 21.12 3.22 -20.08
N GLN A 127 21.14 3.51 -18.79
CA GLN A 127 22.27 3.20 -17.87
C GLN A 127 22.55 1.69 -17.78
N LEU A 128 21.53 0.86 -17.87
CA LEU A 128 21.68 -0.60 -17.92
C LEU A 128 22.28 -1.08 -19.24
N GLY A 129 22.31 -0.23 -20.27
CA GLY A 129 22.93 -0.50 -21.58
C GLY A 129 22.10 -1.46 -22.43
N TYR A 130 20.80 -1.58 -22.18
CA TYR A 130 19.90 -2.32 -23.05
C TYR A 130 19.51 -1.47 -24.27
N PHE A 131 19.31 -2.13 -25.41
CA PHE A 131 18.90 -1.47 -26.64
C PHE A 131 17.51 -0.81 -26.51
N GLY A 132 17.30 0.34 -27.17
CA GLY A 132 16.00 0.99 -27.32
C GLY A 132 15.90 2.43 -26.79
N VAL A 133 16.90 2.94 -26.07
CA VAL A 133 16.96 4.33 -25.61
C VAL A 133 18.33 4.93 -25.95
N SER A 134 18.34 6.04 -26.67
CA SER A 134 19.58 6.75 -27.06
C SER A 134 19.97 7.85 -26.08
N GLU A 135 21.21 8.37 -26.24
CA GLU A 135 21.73 9.47 -25.44
C GLU A 135 20.98 10.79 -25.69
N GLU A 136 20.53 11.02 -26.91
CA GLU A 136 19.76 12.20 -27.30
C GLU A 136 18.45 12.27 -26.54
N VAL A 137 17.76 11.13 -26.42
CA VAL A 137 16.52 10.98 -25.62
C VAL A 137 16.76 11.37 -24.14
N ILE A 138 17.87 10.94 -23.56
CA ILE A 138 18.21 11.27 -22.18
C ILE A 138 18.54 12.74 -22.03
N THR A 139 19.33 13.30 -22.94
CA THR A 139 19.69 14.73 -22.97
C THR A 139 18.45 15.61 -23.06
N LEU A 140 17.49 15.25 -23.93
CA LEU A 140 16.21 15.95 -24.02
C LEU A 140 15.44 15.91 -22.69
N LEU A 141 15.27 14.73 -22.09
CA LEU A 141 14.55 14.56 -20.84
C LEU A 141 15.22 15.33 -19.68
N ASP A 142 16.54 15.43 -19.69
CA ASP A 142 17.31 16.14 -18.67
C ASP A 142 17.17 17.66 -18.77
N SER A 143 16.94 18.18 -19.97
CA SER A 143 16.67 19.59 -20.21
C SER A 143 15.31 20.06 -19.67
N TRP A 144 14.39 19.12 -19.36
CA TRP A 144 13.03 19.48 -18.96
C TRP A 144 12.90 19.76 -17.47
N THR A 145 12.31 20.90 -17.12
CA THR A 145 11.75 21.14 -15.78
C THR A 145 10.35 20.51 -15.72
N ILE A 146 10.17 19.51 -14.85
CA ILE A 146 8.91 18.77 -14.70
C ILE A 146 8.31 19.10 -13.33
N ARG A 147 7.06 19.54 -13.31
CA ARG A 147 6.33 19.82 -12.07
C ARG A 147 5.92 18.51 -11.39
N GLY A 148 6.18 18.40 -10.09
CA GLY A 148 5.73 17.29 -9.25
C GLY A 148 4.23 17.34 -8.95
N ASN A 149 3.69 16.22 -8.47
CA ASN A 149 2.30 16.15 -8.02
C ASN A 149 2.08 16.95 -6.73
N ARG A 150 0.97 17.69 -6.63
CA ARG A 150 0.57 18.40 -5.40
C ARG A 150 0.08 17.40 -4.35
N LYS A 151 0.63 17.50 -3.14
CA LYS A 151 0.26 16.62 -2.03
C LYS A 151 -0.65 17.34 -1.04
N GLY A 152 -1.61 16.60 -0.45
CA GLY A 152 -2.35 17.07 0.72
C GLY A 152 -3.56 17.98 0.46
N ASP A 153 -3.97 18.20 -0.79
CA ASP A 153 -5.09 19.11 -1.12
C ASP A 153 -6.41 18.68 -0.45
N ALA A 154 -6.72 17.38 -0.40
CA ALA A 154 -7.96 16.89 0.21
C ALA A 154 -8.02 17.15 1.73
N VAL A 155 -6.87 17.07 2.42
CA VAL A 155 -6.77 17.41 3.85
C VAL A 155 -6.92 18.92 4.04
N LYS A 156 -6.23 19.71 3.21
CA LYS A 156 -6.27 21.18 3.29
C LYS A 156 -7.66 21.76 3.08
N ARG A 157 -8.43 21.20 2.17
CA ARG A 157 -9.79 21.68 1.84
C ARG A 157 -10.86 21.10 2.74
N LYS A 158 -10.52 20.21 3.70
CA LYS A 158 -11.48 19.44 4.53
C LYS A 158 -12.58 18.80 3.66
N ASP A 159 -12.19 18.25 2.52
CA ASP A 159 -13.09 17.68 1.51
C ASP A 159 -14.01 16.64 2.17
N PRO A 160 -15.35 16.76 2.04
CA PRO A 160 -16.29 15.88 2.72
C PRO A 160 -16.27 14.44 2.20
N THR A 161 -15.75 14.20 0.98
CA THR A 161 -15.72 12.89 0.34
C THR A 161 -14.33 12.24 0.35
N GLN A 162 -13.25 13.02 0.36
CA GLN A 162 -11.86 12.53 0.27
C GLN A 162 -10.97 12.96 1.44
N GLY A 163 -11.39 13.97 2.19
CA GLY A 163 -10.67 14.50 3.35
C GLY A 163 -10.92 13.72 4.64
N PRO A 164 -10.44 14.25 5.78
CA PRO A 164 -10.69 13.66 7.09
C PRO A 164 -12.18 13.67 7.44
N PHE A 165 -12.59 12.73 8.28
CA PHE A 165 -13.92 12.72 8.89
C PHE A 165 -14.03 13.79 9.96
N THR A 166 -15.24 14.24 10.24
CA THR A 166 -15.56 14.97 11.46
C THR A 166 -15.55 13.99 12.65
N ASP A 167 -15.58 14.52 13.88
CA ASP A 167 -15.64 13.68 15.07
C ASP A 167 -16.97 12.91 15.14
N ASN A 168 -18.09 13.55 14.73
CA ASN A 168 -19.40 12.92 14.64
C ASN A 168 -19.44 11.81 13.61
N GLU A 169 -18.89 12.03 12.39
CA GLU A 169 -18.81 11.00 11.34
C GLU A 169 -17.99 9.79 11.78
N LEU A 170 -16.86 10.03 12.48
CA LEU A 170 -16.01 8.95 12.99
C LEU A 170 -16.71 8.18 14.11
N GLN A 171 -17.37 8.88 15.03
CA GLN A 171 -18.14 8.27 16.12
C GLN A 171 -19.30 7.45 15.57
N ALA A 172 -20.11 8.02 14.66
CA ALA A 172 -21.22 7.33 14.03
C ALA A 172 -20.76 6.07 13.31
N PHE A 173 -19.60 6.09 12.63
CA PHE A 173 -19.02 4.90 12.02
C PHE A 173 -18.67 3.84 13.06
N ASN A 174 -17.94 4.20 14.12
CA ASN A 174 -17.52 3.23 15.16
C ASN A 174 -18.71 2.61 15.89
N GLU A 175 -19.71 3.41 16.28
CA GLU A 175 -20.93 2.92 16.92
C GLU A 175 -21.79 2.09 15.96
N GLY A 176 -21.91 2.54 14.70
CA GLY A 176 -22.68 1.85 13.68
C GLY A 176 -22.15 0.45 13.36
N VAL A 177 -20.83 0.28 13.25
CA VAL A 177 -20.25 -1.06 12.98
C VAL A 177 -20.36 -1.98 14.19
N VAL A 178 -20.30 -1.47 15.43
CA VAL A 178 -20.58 -2.26 16.64
C VAL A 178 -22.01 -2.77 16.61
N LYS A 179 -22.96 -1.87 16.35
CA LYS A 179 -24.39 -2.23 16.26
C LYS A 179 -24.67 -3.20 15.13
N ALA A 180 -24.06 -3.04 13.96
CA ALA A 180 -24.20 -3.96 12.82
C ALA A 180 -23.69 -5.36 13.20
N TYR A 181 -22.60 -5.45 13.96
CA TYR A 181 -22.10 -6.72 14.48
C TYR A 181 -23.06 -7.36 15.50
N GLU A 182 -23.59 -6.59 16.44
CA GLU A 182 -24.58 -7.06 17.43
C GLU A 182 -25.88 -7.58 16.77
N LEU A 183 -26.21 -7.07 15.59
CA LEU A 183 -27.35 -7.49 14.78
C LEU A 183 -27.01 -8.62 13.77
N ASP A 184 -25.83 -9.23 13.87
CA ASP A 184 -25.33 -10.27 12.95
C ASP A 184 -25.29 -9.86 11.46
N GLN A 185 -25.26 -8.56 11.16
CA GLN A 185 -25.17 -8.02 9.79
C GLN A 185 -23.74 -8.10 9.25
N ILE A 186 -22.74 -7.99 10.12
CA ILE A 186 -21.32 -8.12 9.79
C ILE A 186 -20.64 -9.17 10.68
N LYS A 187 -19.49 -9.69 10.23
CA LYS A 187 -18.70 -10.68 10.97
C LYS A 187 -17.74 -10.01 11.95
N ILE A 188 -17.23 -10.79 12.91
CA ILE A 188 -16.16 -10.34 13.81
C ILE A 188 -14.91 -9.84 13.05
N SER A 189 -14.60 -10.42 11.87
CA SER A 189 -13.51 -9.95 11.01
C SER A 189 -13.72 -8.53 10.50
N ASP A 190 -14.96 -8.20 10.13
CA ASP A 190 -15.33 -6.92 9.53
C ASP A 190 -15.34 -5.83 10.61
N LEU A 191 -15.88 -6.16 11.80
CA LEU A 191 -15.80 -5.32 12.99
C LEU A 191 -14.33 -5.05 13.38
N ALA A 192 -13.50 -6.10 13.46
CA ALA A 192 -12.09 -5.99 13.86
C ALA A 192 -11.29 -5.12 12.87
N ILE A 193 -11.48 -5.30 11.55
CA ILE A 193 -10.85 -4.47 10.51
C ILE A 193 -11.31 -3.00 10.65
N SER A 194 -12.61 -2.78 10.84
CA SER A 194 -13.19 -1.44 10.96
C SER A 194 -12.60 -0.69 12.16
N LEU A 195 -12.65 -1.31 13.34
CA LEU A 195 -12.20 -0.65 14.56
C LEU A 195 -10.68 -0.53 14.66
N VAL A 196 -9.89 -1.53 14.22
CA VAL A 196 -8.43 -1.39 14.22
C VAL A 196 -7.97 -0.32 13.24
N THR A 197 -8.64 -0.16 12.09
CA THR A 197 -8.28 0.87 11.13
C THR A 197 -8.69 2.27 11.61
N SER A 198 -9.89 2.43 12.17
CA SER A 198 -10.39 3.73 12.67
C SER A 198 -9.60 4.23 13.89
N ASN A 199 -9.25 3.34 14.81
CA ASN A 199 -8.54 3.71 16.03
C ASN A 199 -7.03 3.93 15.83
N THR A 200 -6.43 3.28 14.83
CA THR A 200 -4.96 3.34 14.66
C THR A 200 -4.50 4.14 13.44
N GLY A 201 -5.37 4.41 12.49
CA GLY A 201 -5.01 5.07 11.23
C GLY A 201 -3.96 4.32 10.41
N ARG A 202 -3.81 3.00 10.61
CA ARG A 202 -2.82 2.18 9.90
C ARG A 202 -3.21 1.98 8.44
N ARG A 203 -2.18 1.74 7.60
CA ARG A 203 -2.40 1.49 6.17
C ARG A 203 -3.03 0.11 5.96
N PRO A 204 -3.88 -0.09 4.93
CA PRO A 204 -4.48 -1.39 4.62
C PRO A 204 -3.48 -2.54 4.60
N ILE A 205 -2.30 -2.31 4.00
CA ILE A 205 -1.23 -3.33 3.93
C ILE A 205 -0.69 -3.72 5.32
N GLN A 206 -0.68 -2.80 6.29
CA GLN A 206 -0.24 -3.10 7.65
C GLN A 206 -1.30 -3.92 8.40
N ILE A 207 -2.58 -3.60 8.18
CA ILE A 207 -3.70 -4.36 8.75
C ILE A 207 -3.76 -5.76 8.15
N SER A 208 -3.67 -5.89 6.82
CA SER A 208 -3.72 -7.20 6.16
C SER A 208 -2.55 -8.12 6.59
N HIS A 209 -1.39 -7.56 6.94
CA HIS A 209 -0.21 -8.33 7.35
C HIS A 209 -0.17 -8.74 8.83
N LEU A 210 -1.18 -8.37 9.63
CA LEU A 210 -1.27 -8.80 11.03
C LEU A 210 -1.44 -10.33 11.14
N ARG A 211 -0.84 -10.90 12.18
CA ARG A 211 -0.98 -12.30 12.58
C ARG A 211 -1.54 -12.39 13.99
N VAL A 212 -1.97 -13.57 14.39
CA VAL A 212 -2.45 -13.85 15.74
C VAL A 212 -1.41 -13.43 16.79
N VAL A 213 -0.15 -13.74 16.58
CA VAL A 213 0.98 -13.39 17.47
C VAL A 213 1.17 -11.89 17.69
N ASP A 214 0.57 -11.03 16.86
CA ASP A 214 0.74 -9.57 16.98
C ASP A 214 -0.21 -8.92 17.98
N VAL A 215 -1.23 -9.65 18.45
CA VAL A 215 -2.23 -9.19 19.43
C VAL A 215 -1.75 -9.57 20.82
N LEU A 216 -1.06 -8.63 21.48
CA LEU A 216 -0.34 -8.90 22.71
C LEU A 216 -1.08 -8.35 23.93
N CYS A 217 -0.98 -9.09 25.03
CA CYS A 217 -1.35 -8.63 26.37
C CYS A 217 -0.18 -8.92 27.31
N GLY A 218 0.19 -7.93 28.10
CA GLY A 218 1.26 -8.02 29.10
C GLY A 218 0.93 -7.17 30.32
N THR A 219 1.94 -6.88 31.11
CA THR A 219 1.84 -5.95 32.25
C THR A 219 2.93 -4.89 32.13
N ASN A 220 2.59 -3.66 32.52
CA ASN A 220 3.57 -2.59 32.62
C ASN A 220 4.41 -2.73 33.93
N ASN A 221 5.38 -1.84 34.11
CA ASN A 221 6.24 -1.83 35.30
C ASN A 221 5.49 -1.60 36.65
N LYS A 222 4.20 -1.22 36.58
CA LYS A 222 3.34 -1.02 37.74
C LYS A 222 2.41 -2.21 38.01
N GLY A 223 2.49 -3.28 37.18
CA GLY A 223 1.61 -4.43 37.25
C GLY A 223 0.24 -4.23 36.58
N GLU A 224 0.01 -3.10 35.91
CA GLU A 224 -1.25 -2.83 35.21
C GLU A 224 -1.26 -3.51 33.83
N PRO A 225 -2.43 -3.98 33.35
CA PRO A 225 -2.54 -4.58 32.03
C PRO A 225 -2.08 -3.61 30.92
N LEU A 226 -1.27 -4.12 30.01
CA LEU A 226 -0.81 -3.40 28.82
C LEU A 226 -1.22 -4.18 27.57
N TYR A 227 -2.04 -3.56 26.73
CA TYR A 227 -2.53 -4.13 25.48
C TYR A 227 -1.77 -3.49 24.32
N VAL A 228 -1.15 -4.33 23.50
CA VAL A 228 -0.28 -3.86 22.42
C VAL A 228 -0.61 -4.61 21.12
N LEU A 229 -0.71 -3.86 20.04
CA LEU A 229 -0.74 -4.40 18.67
C LEU A 229 0.64 -4.19 18.05
N ASN A 230 1.34 -5.29 17.73
CA ASN A 230 2.64 -5.24 17.09
C ASN A 230 2.50 -5.13 15.58
N VAL A 231 2.48 -3.90 15.05
CA VAL A 231 2.13 -3.62 13.66
C VAL A 231 3.33 -3.79 12.73
N PRO A 232 3.25 -4.65 11.70
CA PRO A 232 4.32 -4.77 10.71
C PRO A 232 4.44 -3.49 9.87
N ARG A 233 5.68 -3.05 9.62
CA ARG A 233 5.96 -1.83 8.84
C ARG A 233 5.92 -2.13 7.34
N GLY A 234 5.03 -1.45 6.61
CA GLY A 234 4.74 -1.76 5.21
C GLY A 234 5.58 -1.05 4.16
N LYS A 235 6.49 -0.12 4.54
CA LYS A 235 7.21 0.73 3.57
C LYS A 235 8.71 0.87 3.82
N HIS A 236 9.30 0.06 4.67
CA HIS A 236 10.71 0.20 5.06
C HIS A 236 11.72 -0.55 4.18
N GLY A 237 11.26 -1.29 3.16
CA GLY A 237 12.16 -1.89 2.16
C GLY A 237 12.82 -3.20 2.58
N GLU A 238 12.74 -3.57 3.86
CA GLU A 238 13.39 -4.77 4.43
C GLU A 238 12.66 -6.09 4.10
N GLY A 239 11.46 -6.02 3.54
CA GLY A 239 10.67 -7.19 3.17
C GLY A 239 9.44 -7.41 4.03
N PHE A 240 8.73 -8.50 3.73
CA PHE A 240 7.49 -8.87 4.39
C PHE A 240 7.74 -9.19 5.89
N ARG A 241 7.07 -8.43 6.77
CA ARG A 241 7.15 -8.57 8.24
C ARG A 241 8.57 -8.56 8.82
N ALA A 242 9.50 -7.83 8.20
CA ALA A 242 10.87 -7.71 8.67
C ALA A 242 11.03 -6.71 9.83
N GLU A 243 10.21 -5.65 9.84
CA GLU A 243 10.21 -4.63 10.88
C GLU A 243 8.81 -4.45 11.48
N PHE A 244 8.77 -4.09 12.76
CA PHE A 244 7.53 -3.88 13.50
C PHE A 244 7.55 -2.56 14.27
N LYS A 245 6.35 -2.06 14.53
CA LYS A 245 6.13 -0.94 15.44
C LYS A 245 5.03 -1.30 16.42
N PRO A 246 5.32 -1.38 17.73
CA PRO A 246 4.31 -1.61 18.74
C PRO A 246 3.38 -0.38 18.82
N PHE A 247 2.10 -0.63 19.03
CA PHE A 247 1.07 0.38 19.18
C PHE A 247 0.20 0.00 20.37
N ALA A 248 0.16 0.86 21.40
CA ALA A 248 -0.71 0.65 22.55
C ALA A 248 -2.18 0.81 22.11
N ILE A 249 -3.03 -0.12 22.54
CA ILE A 249 -4.46 -0.14 22.22
C ILE A 249 -5.29 -0.23 23.50
N THR A 250 -6.56 0.12 23.41
CA THR A 250 -7.51 -0.03 24.52
C THR A 250 -7.83 -1.50 24.78
N HIS A 251 -8.30 -1.82 25.98
CA HIS A 251 -8.81 -3.15 26.34
C HIS A 251 -9.91 -3.62 25.39
N ASP A 252 -10.84 -2.74 25.01
CA ASP A 252 -11.98 -3.08 24.18
C ASP A 252 -11.52 -3.48 22.77
N LEU A 253 -10.62 -2.70 22.17
CA LEU A 253 -10.04 -3.05 20.87
C LEU A 253 -9.24 -4.36 20.94
N TRP A 254 -8.47 -4.56 22.01
CA TRP A 254 -7.75 -5.82 22.23
C TRP A 254 -8.70 -7.01 22.37
N SER A 255 -9.82 -6.86 23.07
CA SER A 255 -10.82 -7.91 23.24
C SER A 255 -11.43 -8.34 21.90
N ILE A 256 -11.77 -7.38 21.03
CA ILE A 256 -12.29 -7.63 19.68
C ILE A 256 -11.23 -8.32 18.82
N LEU A 257 -9.98 -7.84 18.84
CA LEU A 257 -8.90 -8.46 18.07
C LEU A 257 -8.57 -9.88 18.57
N SER A 258 -8.67 -10.13 19.89
CA SER A 258 -8.49 -11.45 20.50
C SER A 258 -9.62 -12.42 20.10
N ALA A 259 -10.87 -11.93 20.05
CA ALA A 259 -11.99 -12.71 19.54
C ALA A 259 -11.82 -13.05 18.05
N GLN A 260 -11.37 -12.07 17.25
CA GLN A 260 -11.02 -12.30 15.85
C GLN A 260 -9.89 -13.32 15.70
N ALA A 261 -8.83 -13.24 16.52
CA ALA A 261 -7.72 -14.19 16.49
C ALA A 261 -8.19 -15.63 16.75
N LYS A 262 -9.05 -15.85 17.76
CA LYS A 262 -9.67 -17.16 18.02
C LYS A 262 -10.50 -17.65 16.84
N SER A 263 -11.31 -16.77 16.26
CA SER A 263 -12.12 -17.08 15.07
C SER A 263 -11.24 -17.44 13.88
N ALA A 264 -10.17 -16.67 13.63
CA ALA A 264 -9.23 -16.90 12.53
C ALA A 264 -8.55 -18.28 12.67
N VAL A 265 -8.10 -18.67 13.86
CA VAL A 265 -7.52 -19.99 14.13
C VAL A 265 -8.52 -21.09 13.82
N THR A 266 -9.70 -21.03 14.43
CA THR A 266 -10.75 -22.06 14.29
C THR A 266 -11.17 -22.24 12.82
N LEU A 267 -11.42 -21.13 12.12
CA LEU A 267 -11.84 -21.18 10.71
C LEU A 267 -10.68 -21.61 9.79
N SER A 268 -9.44 -21.24 10.11
CA SER A 268 -8.28 -21.68 9.32
C SER A 268 -8.08 -23.17 9.41
N GLU A 269 -8.10 -23.78 10.62
CA GLU A 269 -7.99 -25.22 10.80
C GLU A 269 -9.14 -25.97 10.12
N LYS A 270 -10.36 -25.43 10.19
CA LYS A 270 -11.51 -25.98 9.44
C LYS A 270 -11.29 -25.94 7.92
N LYS A 271 -10.64 -24.90 7.38
CA LYS A 271 -10.37 -24.79 5.94
C LYS A 271 -9.17 -25.61 5.48
N LEU A 272 -8.18 -25.75 6.34
CA LEU A 272 -7.02 -26.61 6.12
C LEU A 272 -7.38 -28.09 6.15
N GLY A 273 -8.39 -28.47 6.95
CA GLY A 273 -8.80 -29.86 7.15
C GLY A 273 -7.90 -30.64 8.13
N PHE A 274 -6.97 -29.93 8.81
CA PHE A 274 -6.10 -30.51 9.84
C PHE A 274 -5.82 -29.50 10.95
N GLN A 275 -5.41 -30.02 12.12
CA GLN A 275 -5.02 -29.21 13.28
C GLN A 275 -3.60 -28.73 13.14
N LEU A 276 -3.34 -27.49 13.58
CA LEU A 276 -2.02 -26.89 13.63
C LEU A 276 -1.41 -27.01 15.05
N GLN A 277 -0.09 -27.07 15.13
CA GLN A 277 0.62 -26.94 16.40
C GLN A 277 0.50 -25.48 16.91
N GLU A 278 0.62 -25.28 18.22
CA GLU A 278 0.46 -23.96 18.83
C GLU A 278 1.36 -22.90 18.20
N GLN A 279 2.60 -23.26 17.87
CA GLN A 279 3.53 -22.33 17.19
C GLN A 279 3.02 -21.90 15.81
N ASP A 280 2.41 -22.81 15.05
CA ASP A 280 1.84 -22.53 13.74
C ASP A 280 0.54 -21.71 13.85
N ARG A 281 -0.29 -21.96 14.90
CA ARG A 281 -1.50 -21.17 15.19
C ARG A 281 -1.18 -19.70 15.40
N GLN A 282 -0.09 -19.40 16.12
CA GLN A 282 0.37 -18.03 16.34
C GLN A 282 0.78 -17.34 15.03
N GLN A 283 1.17 -18.10 14.01
CA GLN A 283 1.56 -17.56 12.71
C GLN A 283 0.40 -17.41 11.73
N ILE A 284 -0.81 -17.85 12.08
CA ILE A 284 -2.00 -17.63 11.24
C ILE A 284 -2.21 -16.12 11.04
N PRO A 285 -2.51 -15.66 9.80
CA PRO A 285 -2.94 -14.28 9.59
C PRO A 285 -4.14 -13.94 10.46
N LEU A 286 -4.17 -12.74 11.05
CA LEU A 286 -5.33 -12.26 11.78
C LEU A 286 -6.56 -12.15 10.85
N PHE A 287 -6.29 -11.87 9.57
CA PHE A 287 -7.27 -11.82 8.49
C PHE A 287 -6.82 -12.75 7.34
N PRO A 288 -7.16 -14.05 7.40
CA PRO A 288 -6.68 -15.04 6.45
C PRO A 288 -7.40 -14.95 5.10
N ASP A 289 -6.67 -15.21 4.00
CA ASP A 289 -7.30 -15.56 2.72
C ASP A 289 -7.73 -17.04 2.72
N TYR A 290 -8.96 -17.30 3.09
CA TYR A 290 -9.51 -18.64 3.15
C TYR A 290 -9.56 -19.36 1.78
N ARG A 291 -9.46 -18.63 0.66
CA ARG A 291 -9.40 -19.22 -0.69
C ARG A 291 -8.06 -19.93 -0.89
N VAL A 292 -6.98 -19.34 -0.36
CA VAL A 292 -5.64 -19.92 -0.39
C VAL A 292 -5.56 -21.08 0.60
N LEU A 293 -6.01 -20.89 1.84
CA LEU A 293 -5.96 -21.94 2.88
C LEU A 293 -6.62 -23.26 2.44
N ARG A 294 -7.73 -23.21 1.72
CA ARG A 294 -8.41 -24.42 1.22
C ARG A 294 -7.58 -25.26 0.25
N ARG A 295 -6.51 -24.72 -0.32
CA ARG A 295 -5.66 -25.41 -1.31
C ARG A 295 -4.44 -26.04 -0.68
N ILE A 296 -4.20 -25.80 0.59
CA ILE A 296 -3.05 -26.32 1.33
C ILE A 296 -3.37 -27.73 1.80
N SER A 297 -2.46 -28.66 1.51
CA SER A 297 -2.63 -30.10 1.77
C SER A 297 -1.85 -30.61 2.99
N SER A 298 -0.90 -29.83 3.52
CA SER A 298 -0.04 -30.26 4.61
C SER A 298 0.48 -29.11 5.49
N PRO A 299 0.85 -29.40 6.77
CA PRO A 299 1.51 -28.43 7.62
C PRO A 299 2.83 -27.90 7.05
N ALA A 300 3.55 -28.72 6.29
CA ALA A 300 4.81 -28.31 5.65
C ALA A 300 4.57 -27.25 4.56
N GLU A 301 3.54 -27.43 3.74
CA GLU A 301 3.11 -26.45 2.72
C GLU A 301 2.62 -25.16 3.39
N PHE A 302 1.84 -25.24 4.47
CA PHE A 302 1.45 -24.08 5.25
C PHE A 302 2.66 -23.27 5.72
N ARG A 303 3.66 -23.93 6.35
CA ARG A 303 4.87 -23.28 6.83
C ARG A 303 5.69 -22.65 5.70
N ALA A 304 5.78 -23.31 4.54
CA ALA A 304 6.47 -22.77 3.36
C ALA A 304 5.84 -21.45 2.85
N LEU A 305 4.53 -21.28 3.01
CA LEU A 305 3.83 -20.04 2.60
C LEU A 305 3.94 -18.91 3.62
N LEU A 306 4.36 -19.20 4.88
CA LEU A 306 4.52 -18.17 5.93
C LEU A 306 5.63 -17.15 5.63
N VAL A 307 6.54 -17.45 4.70
CA VAL A 307 7.64 -16.54 4.31
C VAL A 307 7.15 -15.34 3.47
N SER A 308 5.91 -15.38 3.01
CA SER A 308 5.29 -14.38 2.15
C SER A 308 3.91 -13.96 2.66
N ASP A 309 3.29 -13.01 1.98
CA ASP A 309 1.94 -12.52 2.27
C ASP A 309 0.81 -13.37 1.63
N LYS A 310 1.11 -14.51 1.02
CA LYS A 310 0.15 -15.34 0.26
C LYS A 310 -1.05 -15.79 1.08
N LEU A 311 -0.88 -16.03 2.38
CA LEU A 311 -1.95 -16.47 3.28
C LEU A 311 -2.85 -15.32 3.78
N HIS A 312 -2.47 -14.09 3.57
CA HIS A 312 -3.19 -12.90 4.04
C HIS A 312 -4.20 -12.41 3.00
N ILE A 313 -5.27 -11.72 3.43
CA ILE A 313 -6.10 -10.94 2.50
C ILE A 313 -5.27 -9.84 1.83
N CYS A 314 -5.69 -9.36 0.66
CA CYS A 314 -5.00 -8.22 0.04
C CYS A 314 -5.41 -6.88 0.69
N ALA A 315 -4.60 -5.85 0.45
CA ALA A 315 -4.87 -4.51 0.99
C ALA A 315 -6.15 -3.87 0.42
N ALA A 316 -6.57 -4.25 -0.78
CA ALA A 316 -7.82 -3.80 -1.37
C ALA A 316 -9.01 -4.37 -0.60
N GLU A 317 -8.99 -5.67 -0.26
CA GLU A 317 -10.05 -6.33 0.53
C GLU A 317 -10.26 -5.64 1.89
N VAL A 318 -9.23 -5.10 2.52
CA VAL A 318 -9.39 -4.28 3.75
C VAL A 318 -10.27 -3.05 3.48
N THR A 319 -10.10 -2.39 2.33
CA THR A 319 -10.91 -1.22 1.97
C THR A 319 -12.34 -1.61 1.60
N ASP A 320 -12.51 -2.71 0.89
CA ASP A 320 -13.83 -3.23 0.51
C ASP A 320 -14.64 -3.63 1.76
N ILE A 321 -13.99 -4.25 2.75
CA ILE A 321 -14.61 -4.60 4.03
C ILE A 321 -15.01 -3.34 4.82
N LEU A 322 -14.18 -2.31 4.84
CA LEU A 322 -14.52 -1.03 5.49
C LEU A 322 -15.76 -0.39 4.86
N GLN A 323 -15.88 -0.42 3.53
CA GLN A 323 -17.04 0.12 2.82
C GLN A 323 -18.28 -0.72 3.10
N PHE A 324 -18.19 -2.04 3.00
CA PHE A 324 -19.26 -2.97 3.32
C PHE A 324 -19.78 -2.77 4.75
N ALA A 325 -18.87 -2.70 5.74
CA ALA A 325 -19.26 -2.48 7.13
C ALA A 325 -19.96 -1.14 7.35
N ALA A 326 -19.56 -0.09 6.64
CA ALA A 326 -20.21 1.22 6.71
C ALA A 326 -21.60 1.22 6.05
N GLU A 327 -21.78 0.49 4.95
CA GLU A 327 -23.06 0.28 4.28
C GLU A 327 -24.04 -0.47 5.18
N GLU A 328 -23.64 -1.59 5.76
CA GLU A 328 -24.46 -2.36 6.70
C GLU A 328 -24.81 -1.59 7.98
N ALA A 329 -23.86 -0.76 8.45
CA ALA A 329 -24.11 0.15 9.58
C ALA A 329 -25.06 1.32 9.24
N GLY A 330 -25.38 1.55 7.97
CA GLY A 330 -26.27 2.61 7.51
C GLY A 330 -25.79 4.03 7.84
N VAL A 331 -24.46 4.24 7.93
CA VAL A 331 -23.89 5.53 8.37
C VAL A 331 -23.94 6.54 7.25
N LYS A 332 -24.52 7.73 7.55
CA LYS A 332 -24.57 8.87 6.63
C LYS A 332 -23.60 9.98 7.06
N SER A 333 -23.10 10.72 6.07
CA SER A 333 -22.30 11.92 6.32
C SER A 333 -23.18 13.08 6.78
N GLU A 334 -22.84 13.71 7.88
CA GLU A 334 -23.52 14.95 8.34
C GLU A 334 -23.29 16.15 7.40
N ARG A 335 -22.27 16.06 6.52
CA ARG A 335 -21.89 17.13 5.59
C ARG A 335 -22.55 17.02 4.23
N THR A 336 -22.96 15.82 3.80
CA THR A 336 -23.53 15.57 2.47
C THR A 336 -24.88 14.86 2.52
N GLU A 337 -25.30 14.36 3.69
CA GLU A 337 -26.53 13.56 3.91
C GLU A 337 -26.54 12.22 3.14
N GLU A 338 -25.51 11.95 2.35
CA GLU A 338 -25.31 10.70 1.62
C GLU A 338 -24.62 9.64 2.46
N ASN A 339 -24.58 8.39 1.99
CA ASN A 339 -23.85 7.31 2.62
C ASN A 339 -22.38 7.67 2.80
N LEU A 340 -21.85 7.41 3.98
CA LEU A 340 -20.48 7.78 4.34
C LEU A 340 -19.47 6.90 3.61
N VAL A 341 -18.71 7.49 2.68
CA VAL A 341 -17.65 6.78 1.95
C VAL A 341 -16.45 6.60 2.87
N ILE A 342 -16.25 5.38 3.36
CA ILE A 342 -15.13 5.02 4.25
C ILE A 342 -13.94 4.52 3.43
N THR A 343 -12.76 5.06 3.69
CA THR A 343 -11.49 4.53 3.20
C THR A 343 -10.44 4.60 4.30
N ALA A 344 -9.52 3.66 4.33
CA ALA A 344 -8.42 3.68 5.30
C ALA A 344 -7.56 4.97 5.16
N ARG A 345 -7.52 5.57 3.97
CA ARG A 345 -6.85 6.87 3.76
C ARG A 345 -7.55 7.99 4.51
N ARG A 346 -8.88 8.07 4.44
CA ARG A 346 -9.67 9.07 5.17
C ARG A 346 -9.55 8.88 6.68
N LEU A 347 -9.65 7.65 7.16
CA LEU A 347 -9.44 7.32 8.59
C LEU A 347 -8.05 7.77 9.06
N ARG A 348 -7.01 7.53 8.24
CA ARG A 348 -5.66 7.97 8.53
C ARG A 348 -5.53 9.51 8.53
N TYR A 349 -6.20 10.20 7.60
CA TYR A 349 -6.27 11.66 7.61
C TYR A 349 -6.95 12.17 8.88
N THR A 350 -8.01 11.52 9.33
CA THR A 350 -8.72 11.85 10.57
C THR A 350 -7.80 11.70 11.79
N THR A 351 -7.08 10.57 11.90
CA THR A 351 -6.11 10.36 12.99
C THR A 351 -5.05 11.47 13.02
N GLY A 352 -4.47 11.82 11.86
CA GLY A 352 -3.46 12.88 11.78
C GLY A 352 -4.02 14.27 12.10
N THR A 353 -5.23 14.58 11.63
CA THR A 353 -5.88 15.86 11.87
C THR A 353 -6.30 16.01 13.34
N ARG A 354 -6.81 14.95 13.98
CA ARG A 354 -7.14 14.96 15.40
C ARG A 354 -5.90 15.17 16.27
N ALA A 355 -4.82 14.42 16.00
CA ALA A 355 -3.56 14.60 16.72
C ALA A 355 -3.02 16.04 16.58
N ALA A 356 -3.13 16.62 15.38
CA ALA A 356 -2.73 18.00 15.17
C ALA A 356 -3.61 19.02 15.93
N ARG A 357 -4.93 18.80 16.00
CA ARG A 357 -5.85 19.64 16.81
C ARG A 357 -5.55 19.55 18.31
N GLU A 358 -5.11 18.39 18.79
CA GLU A 358 -4.67 18.19 20.18
C GLU A 358 -3.29 18.83 20.47
N GLY A 359 -2.68 19.50 19.51
CA GLY A 359 -1.42 20.24 19.66
C GLY A 359 -0.16 19.42 19.45
N PHE A 360 -0.26 18.16 18.95
CA PHE A 360 0.93 17.37 18.64
C PHE A 360 1.67 17.92 17.42
N GLY A 361 3.00 18.06 17.55
CA GLY A 361 3.88 18.54 16.49
C GLY A 361 4.08 17.52 15.37
N GLU A 362 4.67 18.00 14.26
CA GLU A 362 4.91 17.19 13.03
C GLU A 362 5.68 15.89 13.29
N LEU A 363 6.66 15.90 14.21
CA LEU A 363 7.45 14.73 14.57
C LEU A 363 6.58 13.65 15.24
N VAL A 364 5.73 14.04 16.19
CA VAL A 364 4.83 13.11 16.91
C VAL A 364 3.79 12.53 15.94
N ILE A 365 3.23 13.36 15.06
CA ILE A 365 2.27 12.91 14.04
C ILE A 365 2.94 11.98 13.03
N ALA A 366 4.16 12.28 12.60
CA ALA A 366 4.93 11.39 11.73
C ALA A 366 5.17 10.03 12.40
N GLU A 367 5.54 10.06 13.69
CA GLU A 367 5.74 8.87 14.48
C GLU A 367 4.42 8.10 14.67
N LEU A 368 3.33 8.78 15.05
CA LEU A 368 2.00 8.19 15.19
C LEU A 368 1.54 7.49 13.91
N LEU A 369 1.73 8.13 12.76
CA LEU A 369 1.29 7.63 11.46
C LEU A 369 2.32 6.72 10.76
N ASP A 370 3.46 6.41 11.38
CA ASP A 370 4.55 5.63 10.76
C ASP A 370 4.99 6.22 9.41
N HIS A 371 5.25 7.54 9.39
CA HIS A 371 5.87 8.24 8.27
C HIS A 371 7.39 8.16 8.36
N ARG A 372 8.09 8.07 7.22
CA ARG A 372 9.56 8.11 7.17
C ARG A 372 10.12 9.52 7.35
N ASP A 373 9.36 10.52 6.95
CA ASP A 373 9.74 11.93 7.00
C ASP A 373 8.59 12.79 7.52
N THR A 374 8.91 13.97 7.98
CA THR A 374 7.94 14.93 8.52
C THR A 374 7.17 15.69 7.43
N GLN A 375 7.63 15.70 6.17
CA GLN A 375 6.99 16.47 5.10
C GLN A 375 5.53 16.09 4.90
N ASN A 376 5.20 14.80 5.07
CA ASN A 376 3.82 14.32 4.97
C ASN A 376 3.01 14.63 6.25
N ALA A 377 3.64 14.84 7.39
CA ALA A 377 2.99 15.21 8.65
C ALA A 377 2.70 16.73 8.71
N GLY A 378 3.53 17.55 8.10
CA GLY A 378 3.36 19.00 8.02
C GLY A 378 2.05 19.44 7.35
N VAL A 379 1.44 18.57 6.52
CA VAL A 379 0.12 18.82 5.93
C VAL A 379 -0.97 18.92 7.00
N TYR A 380 -0.87 18.20 8.11
CA TYR A 380 -1.85 18.22 9.19
C TYR A 380 -1.68 19.45 10.09
N VAL A 381 -0.46 19.80 10.44
CA VAL A 381 -0.15 20.89 11.38
C VAL A 381 -0.42 22.29 10.75
N LYS A 382 -0.09 22.47 9.49
CA LYS A 382 -0.25 23.76 8.77
C LYS A 382 -1.69 24.17 8.49
N ASN A 383 -2.66 23.32 8.80
CA ASN A 383 -4.08 23.54 8.48
C ASN A 383 -4.99 23.68 9.70
N ILE A 384 -4.43 23.96 10.88
CA ILE A 384 -5.22 24.20 12.08
C ILE A 384 -5.46 25.71 12.18
N PRO A 385 -6.72 26.19 12.07
CA PRO A 385 -7.05 27.60 12.20
C PRO A 385 -6.54 28.21 13.50
N GLU A 386 -6.66 27.48 14.62
CA GLU A 386 -6.22 27.92 15.94
C GLU A 386 -4.69 28.09 16.06
N HIS A 387 -3.90 27.42 15.20
CA HIS A 387 -2.45 27.63 15.14
C HIS A 387 -2.11 28.85 14.27
N VAL A 388 -2.92 29.17 13.25
CA VAL A 388 -2.77 30.38 12.45
C VAL A 388 -3.09 31.60 13.34
N GLU A 389 -4.18 31.58 14.09
CA GLU A 389 -4.56 32.64 15.04
C GLU A 389 -3.50 32.85 16.12
N LYS A 390 -2.88 31.78 16.66
CA LYS A 390 -1.78 31.88 17.63
C LYS A 390 -0.49 32.41 17.01
N LEU A 391 -0.21 32.06 15.76
CA LEU A 391 0.93 32.59 15.01
C LEU A 391 0.72 34.08 14.63
N ASP A 392 -0.47 34.45 14.19
CA ASP A 392 -0.84 35.84 13.91
C ASP A 392 -0.81 36.70 15.17
N ALA A 393 -1.27 36.15 16.33
CA ALA A 393 -1.14 36.79 17.62
C ALA A 393 0.31 36.90 18.12
N ALA A 394 1.18 35.95 17.77
CA ALA A 394 2.59 35.97 18.15
C ALA A 394 3.46 36.84 17.21
N VAL A 395 3.01 37.09 15.98
CA VAL A 395 3.71 37.92 14.99
C VAL A 395 3.16 39.36 14.95
N GLY A 396 2.02 39.60 15.58
CA GLY A 396 1.36 40.92 15.64
C GLY A 396 1.80 41.81 16.79
N PHE A 397 3.01 41.56 17.37
CA PHE A 397 3.65 42.44 18.36
C PHE A 397 4.89 43.07 17.77
#